data_76703fcdfb7e9d3e5d8baee9c5f3ef20
#
_entry.id   76703fcdfb7e9d3e5d8baee9c5f3ef20
#
_cell.length_a   1.000
_cell.length_b   1.000
_cell.length_c   1.000
_cell.angle_alpha   90.00
_cell.angle_beta   90.00
_cell.angle_gamma   90.00
#
_symmetry.space_group_name_H-M   'P 1'
#
loop_
_entity.id
_entity.type
_entity.pdbx_description
1 polymer ?
#
loop_
_entity_poly.entity_id
_entity_poly.type
_entity_poly.pdbx_seq_one_letter_code
_entity_poly.pdbx_strand_id
1 'polypeptide(L)'
;MDAGCGEGYYFDYVLNDLKGKSTCNDFSFIGLDISKAAIAEAAKRNKQITWVVGTNRQPPVESESIDVVLCVFGFQSFEGFHKILKAGGKLILVEPGPDHLKELREIIYAEVKKTDPPDLSYLEKTGFPMVNRQPLQFKTGVIDNQQITNLLTMTPHFYRATKHGREAAASVQELDVTVDVVFRTLEKK
;
A
#
# COMPACT_ATOMS: atom_id res chain seq x y z
N MET A 1 -0.75 6.60 10.82
CA MET A 1 0.28 7.00 9.81
C MET A 1 0.15 6.11 8.59
N ASP A 2 0.28 6.66 7.37
CA ASP A 2 0.40 5.89 6.12
C ASP A 2 1.88 5.85 5.71
N ALA A 3 2.46 4.66 5.66
CA ALA A 3 3.88 4.40 5.48
C ALA A 3 4.17 3.92 4.05
N GLY A 4 4.69 4.79 3.21
CA GLY A 4 4.79 4.65 1.77
C GLY A 4 3.52 5.18 1.10
N CYS A 5 3.07 6.35 1.51
CA CYS A 5 1.78 6.92 1.13
C CYS A 5 1.69 7.40 -0.33
N GLY A 6 2.83 7.50 -1.04
CA GLY A 6 2.85 8.06 -2.38
C GLY A 6 2.23 9.46 -2.40
N GLU A 7 1.26 9.67 -3.30
CA GLU A 7 0.50 10.92 -3.44
C GLU A 7 -0.71 11.01 -2.48
N GLY A 8 -0.84 10.12 -1.51
CA GLY A 8 -1.81 10.20 -0.42
C GLY A 8 -3.23 9.74 -0.75
N TYR A 9 -3.45 8.98 -1.82
CA TYR A 9 -4.78 8.56 -2.25
C TYR A 9 -5.57 7.78 -1.19
N TYR A 10 -4.93 6.83 -0.51
CA TYR A 10 -5.61 6.00 0.49
C TYR A 10 -6.08 6.81 1.69
N PHE A 11 -5.26 7.75 2.16
CA PHE A 11 -5.65 8.60 3.28
C PHE A 11 -6.78 9.57 2.95
N ASP A 12 -6.88 10.05 1.73
CA ASP A 12 -8.03 10.86 1.30
C ASP A 12 -9.35 10.07 1.43
N TYR A 13 -9.36 8.81 1.02
CA TYR A 13 -10.52 7.94 1.19
C TYR A 13 -10.85 7.68 2.66
N VAL A 14 -9.85 7.31 3.46
CA VAL A 14 -10.03 7.06 4.90
C VAL A 14 -10.57 8.30 5.61
N LEU A 15 -10.02 9.47 5.33
CA LEU A 15 -10.42 10.73 5.94
C LEU A 15 -11.84 11.13 5.56
N ASN A 16 -12.23 10.92 4.31
CA ASN A 16 -13.58 11.22 3.83
C ASN A 16 -14.62 10.26 4.44
N ASP A 17 -14.31 8.96 4.57
CA ASP A 17 -15.17 7.99 5.25
C ASP A 17 -15.34 8.31 6.73
N LEU A 18 -14.27 8.73 7.39
CA LEU A 18 -14.31 9.12 8.81
C LEU A 18 -15.09 10.42 9.05
N LYS A 19 -15.00 11.42 8.16
CA LYS A 19 -15.77 12.68 8.29
C LYS A 19 -17.28 12.47 8.32
N GLY A 20 -17.78 11.41 7.73
CA GLY A 20 -19.20 11.02 7.81
C GLY A 20 -19.62 10.38 9.15
N LYS A 21 -18.67 10.05 9.99
CA LYS A 21 -18.88 9.39 11.29
C LYS A 21 -18.49 10.40 12.38
N SER A 22 -19.44 10.86 13.17
CA SER A 22 -19.42 12.01 14.12
C SER A 22 -18.26 12.11 15.14
N THR A 23 -17.23 11.30 15.06
CA THR A 23 -16.11 11.21 16.02
C THR A 23 -14.76 11.68 15.46
N CYS A 24 -14.74 12.37 14.32
CA CYS A 24 -13.52 12.60 13.56
C CYS A 24 -12.60 13.74 14.02
N ASN A 25 -12.96 14.50 15.06
CA ASN A 25 -12.18 15.68 15.47
C ASN A 25 -10.90 15.36 16.25
N ASP A 26 -10.69 14.10 16.63
CA ASP A 26 -9.58 13.70 17.51
C ASP A 26 -8.47 12.91 16.81
N PHE A 27 -8.49 12.83 15.48
CA PHE A 27 -7.49 12.06 14.72
C PHE A 27 -6.42 12.97 14.11
N SER A 28 -5.16 12.57 14.28
CA SER A 28 -4.01 13.14 13.56
C SER A 28 -3.54 12.18 12.48
N PHE A 29 -3.32 12.69 11.27
CA PHE A 29 -2.89 11.90 10.11
C PHE A 29 -1.49 12.31 9.67
N ILE A 30 -0.64 11.32 9.44
CA ILE A 30 0.73 11.50 8.95
C ILE A 30 0.92 10.62 7.71
N GLY A 31 1.25 11.20 6.56
CA GLY A 31 1.68 10.49 5.37
C GLY A 31 3.19 10.55 5.23
N LEU A 32 3.84 9.40 5.08
CA LEU A 32 5.29 9.26 4.95
C LEU A 32 5.65 8.60 3.63
N ASP A 33 6.49 9.23 2.83
CA ASP A 33 7.07 8.64 1.63
C ASP A 33 8.49 9.11 1.41
N ILE A 34 9.31 8.30 0.74
CA ILE A 34 10.68 8.65 0.38
C ILE A 34 10.75 9.64 -0.80
N SER A 35 9.69 9.66 -1.63
CA SER A 35 9.59 10.49 -2.81
C SER A 35 9.17 11.93 -2.45
N LYS A 36 10.11 12.88 -2.59
CA LYS A 36 9.79 14.31 -2.42
C LYS A 36 8.70 14.79 -3.40
N ALA A 37 8.70 14.25 -4.63
CA ALA A 37 7.72 14.63 -5.65
C ALA A 37 6.31 14.15 -5.26
N ALA A 38 6.18 12.89 -4.80
CA ALA A 38 4.91 12.33 -4.35
C ALA A 38 4.35 13.11 -3.14
N ILE A 39 5.19 13.39 -2.15
CA ILE A 39 4.80 14.19 -0.97
C ILE A 39 4.37 15.62 -1.36
N ALA A 40 5.04 16.23 -2.33
CA ALA A 40 4.64 17.56 -2.82
C ALA A 40 3.24 17.54 -3.47
N GLU A 41 2.90 16.51 -4.23
CA GLU A 41 1.56 16.33 -4.80
C GLU A 41 0.52 16.00 -3.72
N ALA A 42 0.84 15.12 -2.77
CA ALA A 42 -0.02 14.82 -1.63
C ALA A 42 -0.36 16.08 -0.81
N ALA A 43 0.62 16.94 -0.54
CA ALA A 43 0.44 18.20 0.19
C ALA A 43 -0.43 19.23 -0.56
N LYS A 44 -0.44 19.20 -1.88
CA LYS A 44 -1.38 20.01 -2.68
C LYS A 44 -2.81 19.48 -2.58
N ARG A 45 -2.96 18.17 -2.58
CA ARG A 45 -4.25 17.46 -2.54
C ARG A 45 -4.98 17.65 -1.22
N ASN A 46 -4.28 17.46 -0.09
CA ASN A 46 -4.90 17.50 1.23
C ASN A 46 -3.99 18.20 2.25
N LYS A 47 -4.49 19.31 2.82
CA LYS A 47 -3.76 20.12 3.80
C LYS A 47 -4.09 19.75 5.26
N GLN A 48 -4.98 18.79 5.49
CA GLN A 48 -5.36 18.33 6.83
C GLN A 48 -4.45 17.21 7.34
N ILE A 49 -3.58 16.68 6.46
CA ILE A 49 -2.64 15.62 6.75
C ILE A 49 -1.24 16.21 6.85
N THR A 50 -0.46 15.77 7.83
CA THR A 50 0.98 16.09 7.91
C THR A 50 1.75 15.18 6.96
N TRP A 51 2.33 15.78 5.92
CA TRP A 51 3.09 15.06 4.90
C TRP A 51 4.59 15.16 5.18
N VAL A 52 5.26 14.02 5.20
CA VAL A 52 6.67 13.90 5.62
C VAL A 52 7.48 13.15 4.57
N VAL A 53 8.61 13.71 4.17
CA VAL A 53 9.59 12.99 3.35
C VAL A 53 10.52 12.19 4.27
N GLY A 54 10.53 10.88 4.14
CA GLY A 54 11.32 10.02 5.01
C GLY A 54 11.27 8.55 4.61
N THR A 55 11.88 7.70 5.40
CA THR A 55 11.95 6.26 5.13
C THR A 55 11.26 5.46 6.23
N ASN A 56 10.60 4.36 5.84
CA ASN A 56 9.99 3.41 6.78
C ASN A 56 11.00 2.71 7.70
N ARG A 57 12.29 2.72 7.37
CA ARG A 57 13.34 2.16 8.24
C ARG A 57 13.56 2.99 9.49
N GLN A 58 13.43 4.31 9.34
CA GLN A 58 13.64 5.28 10.41
C GLN A 58 12.60 6.40 10.25
N PRO A 59 11.30 6.11 10.55
CA PRO A 59 10.27 7.14 10.42
C PRO A 59 10.60 8.33 11.33
N PRO A 60 10.55 9.56 10.81
CA PRO A 60 10.89 10.75 11.59
C PRO A 60 9.74 11.21 12.49
N VAL A 61 9.28 10.32 13.33
CA VAL A 61 8.23 10.53 14.35
C VAL A 61 8.74 10.00 15.69
N GLU A 62 8.17 10.48 16.78
CA GLU A 62 8.53 10.03 18.11
C GLU A 62 8.25 8.53 18.29
N SER A 63 9.08 7.87 19.11
CA SER A 63 8.85 6.48 19.50
C SER A 63 7.53 6.38 20.28
N GLU A 64 6.79 5.29 20.07
CA GLU A 64 5.55 4.99 20.79
C GLU A 64 4.48 6.11 20.72
N SER A 65 4.43 6.81 19.57
CA SER A 65 3.49 7.92 19.34
C SER A 65 2.33 7.59 18.41
N ILE A 66 2.43 6.48 17.64
CA ILE A 66 1.49 6.12 16.59
C ILE A 66 0.55 5.02 17.07
N ASP A 67 -0.74 5.21 16.90
CA ASP A 67 -1.76 4.20 17.23
C ASP A 67 -1.94 3.18 16.10
N VAL A 68 -1.88 3.65 14.84
CA VAL A 68 -2.06 2.78 13.65
C VAL A 68 -1.07 3.18 12.55
N VAL A 69 -0.35 2.19 12.03
CA VAL A 69 0.41 2.29 10.79
C VAL A 69 -0.33 1.52 9.70
N LEU A 70 -0.62 2.18 8.59
CA LEU A 70 -1.06 1.59 7.34
C LEU A 70 0.14 1.49 6.39
N CYS A 71 0.34 0.33 5.73
CA CYS A 71 1.35 0.16 4.71
C CYS A 71 0.75 -0.62 3.53
N VAL A 72 0.40 0.11 2.46
CA VAL A 72 -0.24 -0.44 1.27
C VAL A 72 0.81 -0.59 0.17
N PHE A 73 1.14 -1.82 -0.20
CA PHE A 73 2.17 -2.15 -1.21
C PHE A 73 3.54 -1.50 -0.96
N GLY A 74 3.74 -0.95 0.23
CA GLY A 74 4.94 -0.21 0.60
C GLY A 74 6.07 -1.12 1.10
N PHE A 75 7.26 -0.53 1.27
CA PHE A 75 8.39 -1.20 1.92
C PHE A 75 8.10 -1.42 3.40
N GLN A 76 8.10 -2.68 3.83
CA GLN A 76 7.83 -3.07 5.21
C GLN A 76 9.11 -3.02 6.04
N SER A 77 9.13 -2.16 7.05
CA SER A 77 10.19 -2.11 8.07
C SER A 77 9.60 -2.41 9.43
N PHE A 78 9.56 -3.69 9.79
CA PHE A 78 8.94 -4.12 11.05
C PHE A 78 9.61 -3.50 12.28
N GLU A 79 10.94 -3.36 12.26
CA GLU A 79 11.69 -2.66 13.31
C GLU A 79 11.29 -1.18 13.42
N GLY A 80 11.25 -0.48 12.27
CA GLY A 80 10.84 0.93 12.22
C GLY A 80 9.41 1.12 12.71
N PHE A 81 8.50 0.25 12.27
CA PHE A 81 7.09 0.32 12.69
C PHE A 81 6.89 -0.03 14.16
N HIS A 82 7.59 -1.07 14.64
CA HIS A 82 7.53 -1.44 16.05
C HIS A 82 8.01 -0.31 16.96
N LYS A 83 9.07 0.41 16.58
CA LYS A 83 9.62 1.52 17.35
C LYS A 83 8.61 2.66 17.54
N ILE A 84 7.85 3.02 16.50
CA ILE A 84 6.94 4.18 16.53
C ILE A 84 5.54 3.85 17.04
N LEU A 85 5.11 2.59 16.96
CA LEU A 85 3.81 2.16 17.46
C LEU A 85 3.78 2.19 18.98
N LYS A 86 2.67 2.64 19.54
CA LYS A 86 2.35 2.48 20.96
C LYS A 86 2.15 1.00 21.32
N ALA A 87 2.24 0.64 22.59
CA ALA A 87 1.77 -0.66 23.06
C ALA A 87 0.28 -0.84 22.70
N GLY A 88 -0.10 -1.98 22.14
CA GLY A 88 -1.43 -2.23 21.57
C GLY A 88 -1.69 -1.55 20.23
N GLY A 89 -0.75 -0.77 19.71
CA GLY A 89 -0.82 -0.14 18.39
C GLY A 89 -0.77 -1.16 17.25
N LYS A 90 -1.39 -0.84 16.12
CA LYS A 90 -1.62 -1.79 15.02
C LYS A 90 -0.89 -1.40 13.75
N LEU A 91 -0.27 -2.40 13.13
CA LEU A 91 0.22 -2.33 11.75
C LEU A 91 -0.75 -3.05 10.84
N ILE A 92 -1.29 -2.34 9.87
CA ILE A 92 -2.15 -2.88 8.82
C ILE A 92 -1.34 -2.91 7.52
N LEU A 93 -1.07 -4.12 7.05
CA LEU A 93 -0.41 -4.37 5.76
C LEU A 93 -1.45 -4.71 4.71
N VAL A 94 -1.27 -4.17 3.50
CA VAL A 94 -1.99 -4.61 2.31
C VAL A 94 -0.97 -5.08 1.29
N GLU A 95 -1.03 -6.37 0.94
CA GLU A 95 -0.05 -7.02 0.08
C GLU A 95 -0.73 -7.74 -1.08
N PRO A 96 -0.03 -7.87 -2.23
CA PRO A 96 -0.58 -8.58 -3.37
C PRO A 96 -0.73 -10.07 -3.06
N GLY A 97 -1.88 -10.63 -3.40
CA GLY A 97 -2.10 -12.07 -3.47
C GLY A 97 -1.55 -12.69 -4.77
N PRO A 98 -1.61 -14.03 -4.90
CA PRO A 98 -1.02 -14.74 -6.03
C PRO A 98 -1.62 -14.39 -7.40
N ASP A 99 -2.89 -13.97 -7.42
CA ASP A 99 -3.60 -13.60 -8.65
C ASP A 99 -3.72 -12.07 -8.86
N HIS A 100 -3.01 -11.27 -8.04
CA HIS A 100 -3.03 -9.80 -8.19
C HIS A 100 -2.51 -9.36 -9.56
N LEU A 101 -3.33 -8.58 -10.28
CA LEU A 101 -3.09 -8.09 -11.65
C LEU A 101 -2.77 -9.22 -12.65
N LYS A 102 -3.39 -10.40 -12.47
CA LYS A 102 -3.09 -11.59 -13.24
C LYS A 102 -3.15 -11.33 -14.75
N GLU A 103 -4.20 -10.73 -15.25
CA GLU A 103 -4.44 -10.50 -16.67
C GLU A 103 -3.38 -9.55 -17.27
N LEU A 104 -3.01 -8.50 -16.54
CA LEU A 104 -1.93 -7.61 -16.96
C LEU A 104 -0.58 -8.34 -16.95
N ARG A 105 -0.33 -9.18 -15.94
CA ARG A 105 0.92 -9.98 -15.83
C ARG A 105 1.04 -11.00 -16.97
N GLU A 106 -0.07 -11.61 -17.39
CA GLU A 106 -0.13 -12.55 -18.54
C GLU A 106 0.19 -11.86 -19.88
N ILE A 107 -0.08 -10.56 -20.01
CA ILE A 107 0.28 -9.78 -21.20
C ILE A 107 1.78 -9.42 -21.21
N ILE A 108 2.33 -9.04 -20.06
CA ILE A 108 3.69 -8.48 -20.00
C ILE A 108 4.79 -9.50 -19.77
N TYR A 109 4.45 -10.71 -19.31
CA TYR A 109 5.40 -11.79 -19.04
C TYR A 109 5.08 -13.05 -19.85
N ALA A 110 6.12 -13.72 -20.34
CA ALA A 110 5.98 -15.03 -20.98
C ALA A 110 5.50 -16.13 -20.02
N GLU A 111 5.83 -15.98 -18.73
CA GLU A 111 5.41 -16.90 -17.66
C GLU A 111 5.05 -16.10 -16.41
N VAL A 112 3.87 -16.36 -15.86
CA VAL A 112 3.39 -15.72 -14.64
C VAL A 112 3.61 -16.65 -13.45
N LYS A 113 4.54 -16.29 -12.56
CA LYS A 113 4.74 -17.02 -11.31
C LYS A 113 3.77 -16.51 -10.26
N LYS A 114 2.96 -17.41 -9.69
CA LYS A 114 2.14 -17.12 -8.53
C LYS A 114 3.03 -17.14 -7.28
N THR A 115 2.92 -16.10 -6.46
CA THR A 115 3.70 -16.00 -5.22
C THR A 115 2.76 -15.54 -4.11
N ASP A 116 2.66 -16.32 -3.07
CA ASP A 116 1.95 -15.93 -1.86
C ASP A 116 2.70 -14.83 -1.11
N PRO A 117 2.01 -13.99 -0.34
CA PRO A 117 2.64 -13.09 0.61
C PRO A 117 3.58 -13.86 1.57
N PRO A 118 4.71 -13.26 1.96
CA PRO A 118 5.69 -13.91 2.81
C PRO A 118 5.09 -14.36 4.16
N ASP A 119 5.60 -15.45 4.72
CA ASP A 119 5.27 -15.84 6.09
C ASP A 119 5.85 -14.83 7.09
N LEU A 120 5.00 -14.35 8.00
CA LEU A 120 5.35 -13.40 9.06
C LEU A 120 5.27 -14.02 10.47
N SER A 121 5.13 -15.34 10.59
CA SER A 121 5.00 -16.03 11.88
C SER A 121 6.16 -15.76 12.83
N TYR A 122 7.36 -15.50 12.30
CA TYR A 122 8.55 -15.18 13.09
C TYR A 122 8.41 -13.88 13.91
N LEU A 123 7.52 -12.96 13.48
CA LEU A 123 7.31 -11.68 14.17
C LEU A 123 6.61 -11.83 15.52
N GLU A 124 5.90 -12.94 15.75
CA GLU A 124 5.30 -13.23 17.05
C GLU A 124 6.35 -13.26 18.17
N LYS A 125 7.52 -13.85 17.88
CA LYS A 125 8.64 -13.94 18.84
C LYS A 125 9.28 -12.57 19.15
N THR A 126 9.04 -11.57 18.32
CA THR A 126 9.54 -10.19 18.50
C THR A 126 8.52 -9.27 19.16
N GLY A 127 7.42 -9.81 19.70
CA GLY A 127 6.35 -9.01 20.30
C GLY A 127 5.43 -8.34 19.29
N PHE A 128 5.36 -8.87 18.06
CA PHE A 128 4.55 -8.30 16.98
C PHE A 128 3.70 -9.39 16.29
N PRO A 129 2.80 -10.08 17.05
CA PRO A 129 1.97 -11.12 16.49
C PRO A 129 0.99 -10.61 15.45
N MET A 130 0.68 -11.46 14.48
CA MET A 130 -0.42 -11.23 13.55
C MET A 130 -1.75 -11.58 14.24
N VAL A 131 -2.65 -10.60 14.35
CA VAL A 131 -3.95 -10.74 15.02
C VAL A 131 -5.11 -10.92 14.05
N ASN A 132 -4.93 -10.55 12.77
CA ASN A 132 -5.94 -10.77 11.73
C ASN A 132 -5.28 -10.97 10.36
N ARG A 133 -5.93 -11.78 9.51
CA ARG A 133 -5.61 -11.98 8.10
C ARG A 133 -6.89 -12.10 7.30
N GLN A 134 -7.10 -11.20 6.33
CA GLN A 134 -8.30 -11.15 5.51
C GLN A 134 -7.90 -11.04 4.03
N PRO A 135 -8.15 -12.06 3.21
CA PRO A 135 -8.01 -11.96 1.76
C PRO A 135 -9.20 -11.19 1.18
N LEU A 136 -8.94 -10.46 0.10
CA LEU A 136 -9.95 -9.76 -0.70
C LEU A 136 -9.59 -9.92 -2.16
N GLN A 137 -10.54 -10.44 -2.95
CA GLN A 137 -10.38 -10.58 -4.39
C GLN A 137 -11.63 -10.05 -5.11
N PHE A 138 -11.42 -9.23 -6.14
CA PHE A 138 -12.49 -8.72 -7.00
C PHE A 138 -11.95 -8.35 -8.39
N LYS A 139 -12.86 -8.05 -9.32
CA LYS A 139 -12.53 -7.51 -10.63
C LYS A 139 -12.72 -6.00 -10.65
N THR A 140 -11.83 -5.29 -11.37
CA THR A 140 -11.95 -3.82 -11.51
C THR A 140 -13.17 -3.41 -12.32
N GLY A 141 -13.76 -4.33 -13.09
CA GLY A 141 -14.53 -3.98 -14.27
C GLY A 141 -13.59 -3.59 -15.42
N VAL A 142 -14.16 -3.29 -16.55
CA VAL A 142 -13.39 -2.95 -17.75
C VAL A 142 -12.71 -1.59 -17.56
N ILE A 143 -11.40 -1.54 -17.67
CA ILE A 143 -10.58 -0.33 -17.68
C ILE A 143 -10.03 -0.08 -19.09
N ASP A 144 -9.87 1.18 -19.45
CA ASP A 144 -9.39 1.61 -20.77
C ASP A 144 -7.85 1.58 -20.88
N ASN A 145 -7.35 1.81 -22.09
CA ASN A 145 -5.92 1.83 -22.39
C ASN A 145 -5.11 2.80 -21.52
N GLN A 146 -5.65 3.98 -21.23
CA GLN A 146 -4.95 4.96 -20.39
C GLN A 146 -4.86 4.46 -18.94
N GLN A 147 -5.91 3.87 -18.43
CA GLN A 147 -5.95 3.28 -17.09
C GLN A 147 -5.02 2.07 -16.98
N ILE A 148 -4.95 1.21 -18.02
CA ILE A 148 -4.00 0.07 -18.11
C ILE A 148 -2.57 0.59 -18.04
N THR A 149 -2.25 1.63 -18.82
CA THR A 149 -0.91 2.25 -18.87
C THR A 149 -0.54 2.84 -17.50
N ASN A 150 -1.46 3.56 -16.87
CA ASN A 150 -1.26 4.13 -15.54
C ASN A 150 -1.04 3.02 -14.50
N LEU A 151 -1.88 1.97 -14.53
CA LEU A 151 -1.76 0.84 -13.63
C LEU A 151 -0.40 0.15 -13.77
N LEU A 152 0.07 -0.12 -14.99
CA LEU A 152 1.38 -0.70 -15.22
C LEU A 152 2.49 0.20 -14.68
N THR A 153 2.43 1.50 -14.94
CA THR A 153 3.46 2.48 -14.54
C THR A 153 3.57 2.62 -13.02
N MET A 154 2.45 2.48 -12.29
CA MET A 154 2.39 2.54 -10.84
C MET A 154 2.97 1.30 -10.14
N THR A 155 3.25 0.23 -10.87
CA THR A 155 3.70 -1.04 -10.31
C THR A 155 5.16 -1.33 -10.62
N PRO A 156 5.85 -2.17 -9.80
CA PRO A 156 7.20 -2.65 -10.13
C PRO A 156 7.27 -3.44 -11.45
N HIS A 157 6.13 -3.86 -11.98
CA HIS A 157 6.05 -4.58 -13.24
C HIS A 157 6.53 -3.76 -14.44
N PHE A 158 6.34 -2.42 -14.41
CA PHE A 158 6.84 -1.53 -15.45
C PHE A 158 8.35 -1.70 -15.70
N TYR A 159 9.13 -1.76 -14.61
CA TYR A 159 10.59 -1.88 -14.68
C TYR A 159 11.05 -3.33 -14.96
N ARG A 160 10.26 -4.32 -14.59
CA ARG A 160 10.58 -5.75 -14.76
C ARG A 160 10.14 -6.32 -16.10
N ALA A 161 9.14 -5.72 -16.74
CA ALA A 161 8.65 -6.15 -18.04
C ALA A 161 9.67 -5.88 -19.14
N THR A 162 9.75 -6.77 -20.11
CA THR A 162 10.53 -6.56 -21.34
C THR A 162 9.94 -5.38 -22.13
N LYS A 163 10.72 -4.84 -23.09
CA LYS A 163 10.21 -3.84 -24.02
C LYS A 163 8.96 -4.35 -24.75
N HIS A 164 9.01 -5.58 -25.26
CA HIS A 164 7.89 -6.23 -25.94
C HIS A 164 6.64 -6.35 -25.04
N GLY A 165 6.81 -6.75 -23.78
CA GLY A 165 5.69 -6.84 -22.84
C GLY A 165 5.04 -5.47 -22.56
N ARG A 166 5.84 -4.39 -22.42
CA ARG A 166 5.29 -3.04 -22.28
C ARG A 166 4.55 -2.57 -23.54
N GLU A 167 5.09 -2.85 -24.73
CA GLU A 167 4.43 -2.55 -25.99
C GLU A 167 3.14 -3.34 -26.16
N ALA A 168 3.11 -4.62 -25.76
CA ALA A 168 1.91 -5.42 -25.75
C ALA A 168 0.83 -4.83 -24.82
N ALA A 169 1.18 -4.45 -23.58
CA ALA A 169 0.24 -3.80 -22.67
C ALA A 169 -0.28 -2.47 -23.22
N ALA A 170 0.58 -1.66 -23.85
CA ALA A 170 0.20 -0.38 -24.45
C ALA A 170 -0.76 -0.53 -25.66
N SER A 171 -0.82 -1.69 -26.30
CA SER A 171 -1.72 -1.97 -27.42
C SER A 171 -3.11 -2.43 -26.98
N VAL A 172 -3.29 -2.83 -25.71
CA VAL A 172 -4.56 -3.32 -25.19
C VAL A 172 -5.53 -2.14 -25.02
N GLN A 173 -6.73 -2.24 -25.58
CA GLN A 173 -7.71 -1.17 -25.54
C GLN A 173 -8.55 -1.23 -24.26
N GLU A 174 -8.89 -2.42 -23.82
CA GLU A 174 -9.73 -2.67 -22.65
C GLU A 174 -9.26 -3.93 -21.91
N LEU A 175 -9.31 -3.90 -20.59
CA LEU A 175 -8.92 -5.02 -19.74
C LEU A 175 -9.76 -5.04 -18.47
N ASP A 176 -10.23 -6.24 -18.07
CA ASP A 176 -10.82 -6.43 -16.74
C ASP A 176 -9.80 -7.13 -15.85
N VAL A 177 -9.32 -6.42 -14.82
CA VAL A 177 -8.15 -6.82 -14.03
C VAL A 177 -8.57 -7.40 -12.68
N THR A 178 -7.95 -8.51 -12.29
CA THR A 178 -8.12 -9.08 -10.96
C THR A 178 -7.31 -8.28 -9.94
N VAL A 179 -7.99 -7.73 -8.95
CA VAL A 179 -7.39 -7.24 -7.72
C VAL A 179 -7.47 -8.36 -6.68
N ASP A 180 -6.32 -8.88 -6.29
CA ASP A 180 -6.18 -9.93 -5.28
C ASP A 180 -5.20 -9.45 -4.23
N VAL A 181 -5.70 -9.16 -3.02
CA VAL A 181 -4.90 -8.59 -1.93
C VAL A 181 -5.17 -9.31 -0.61
N VAL A 182 -4.20 -9.25 0.27
CA VAL A 182 -4.32 -9.77 1.62
C VAL A 182 -4.08 -8.64 2.61
N PHE A 183 -5.06 -8.37 3.45
CA PHE A 183 -4.92 -7.52 4.62
C PHE A 183 -4.36 -8.36 5.77
N ARG A 184 -3.30 -7.88 6.39
CA ARG A 184 -2.74 -8.49 7.61
C ARG A 184 -2.60 -7.42 8.68
N THR A 185 -3.14 -7.69 9.86
CA THR A 185 -3.01 -6.81 11.03
C THR A 185 -2.10 -7.45 12.04
N LEU A 186 -1.03 -6.74 12.41
CA LEU A 186 -0.15 -7.08 13.50
C LEU A 186 -0.38 -6.09 14.65
N GLU A 187 -0.16 -6.51 15.89
CA GLU A 187 -0.35 -5.69 17.08
C GLU A 187 0.94 -5.68 17.90
N LYS A 188 1.45 -4.50 18.25
CA LYS A 188 2.59 -4.37 19.15
C LYS A 188 2.19 -4.73 20.58
N LYS A 189 2.89 -5.69 21.17
CA LYS A 189 2.77 -6.06 22.61
C LYS A 189 3.76 -5.28 23.47
#